data_b054acc7679b61051d971856a35247da
#
_entry.id   b054acc7679b61051d971856a35247da
#
_cell.length_a   1.000
_cell.length_b   1.000
_cell.length_c   1.000
_cell.angle_alpha   90.00
_cell.angle_beta   90.00
_cell.angle_gamma   90.00
#
_symmetry.space_group_name_H-M   'P 1'
#
loop_
_entity.id
_entity.type
_entity.pdbx_description
1 polymer ?
#
loop_
_entity_poly.entity_id
_entity_poly.type
_entity_poly.pdbx_seq_one_letter_code
_entity_poly.pdbx_strand_id
1 'polypeptide(L)'
;LAVTENETKVVAEIGSDYKYGFSVPEDYFYKAEPGLSREIVAAISEHKNEPQWMRDYRLRSLDYFEARPMPQWGGNLNEIDFDSIHYYIRPTEKQAKSWEDLPPDIKDTWDRLGIPEAERKFLAGVGAQYESEVVYHKLKEDLEAQGVLFLDMDSGLREHEDLVKQYFGTVIPQNDNKFAALNSAVWSGGSFIYVPPGVHVEMPLQAYFRINAEAMGQFERTLIIVDEGAFVHYVEGCTAPIYSRDSLHSAVVEIIVKPGGRCRYTTIQNWSTNVYNLVTKRAVAYENATMEWVDGNLGSKLTMKYPAIWLMGEGAHGEVLSIAFAGEGQHQDAGGKAVHVAPNTSSVITSKSISKNGGRSSYRGLLEVAKGATGAKSKVVCDALI
;
A
#
# COMPACT_ATOMS: atom_id res chain seq x y z
N LEU A 1 34.91 -0.30 12.02
CA LEU A 1 34.44 1.10 12.05
C LEU A 1 33.82 1.31 13.43
N ALA A 2 34.44 2.23 14.23
CA ALA A 2 33.89 2.57 15.54
C ALA A 2 32.57 3.36 15.34
N VAL A 3 31.51 2.88 15.95
CA VAL A 3 30.18 3.58 15.96
C VAL A 3 30.34 4.84 16.79
N THR A 4 29.97 6.00 16.28
CA THR A 4 30.07 7.27 17.01
C THR A 4 28.99 7.35 18.11
N GLU A 5 29.23 8.19 19.16
CA GLU A 5 28.22 8.40 20.23
C GLU A 5 26.86 8.85 19.70
N ASN A 6 26.82 9.62 18.60
CA ASN A 6 25.59 10.04 17.95
C ASN A 6 24.86 8.88 17.25
N GLU A 7 25.59 8.00 16.58
CA GLU A 7 25.02 6.79 15.97
C GLU A 7 24.49 5.84 17.05
N THR A 8 25.15 5.72 18.17
CA THR A 8 24.69 4.92 19.33
C THR A 8 23.40 5.51 19.92
N LYS A 9 23.28 6.85 20.03
CA LYS A 9 22.05 7.51 20.48
C LYS A 9 20.89 7.29 19.50
N VAL A 10 21.12 7.49 18.20
CA VAL A 10 20.11 7.26 17.16
C VAL A 10 19.63 5.80 17.18
N VAL A 11 20.54 4.83 17.31
CA VAL A 11 20.17 3.40 17.39
C VAL A 11 19.44 3.07 18.70
N ALA A 12 19.76 3.75 19.82
CA ALA A 12 19.05 3.57 21.09
C ALA A 12 17.64 4.19 21.07
N GLU A 13 17.43 5.27 20.32
CA GLU A 13 16.14 5.94 20.16
C GLU A 13 15.22 5.24 19.15
N ILE A 14 15.76 4.46 18.21
CA ILE A 14 14.98 3.65 17.27
C ILE A 14 14.27 2.52 18.05
N GLY A 15 12.96 2.65 18.20
CA GLY A 15 12.07 1.65 18.78
C GLY A 15 11.86 1.74 20.30
N SER A 16 12.32 2.82 21.00
CA SER A 16 12.04 3.00 22.42
C SER A 16 10.64 3.53 22.71
N ASP A 17 10.11 4.44 21.84
CA ASP A 17 8.77 5.00 22.00
C ASP A 17 8.06 5.15 20.65
N TYR A 18 7.00 4.38 20.43
CA TYR A 18 6.16 4.51 19.25
C TYR A 18 5.27 5.76 19.36
N LYS A 19 5.79 6.90 18.91
CA LYS A 19 5.14 8.23 19.03
C LYS A 19 3.81 8.38 18.27
N TYR A 20 3.48 7.44 17.38
CA TYR A 20 2.24 7.43 16.61
C TYR A 20 1.14 6.57 17.26
N GLY A 21 1.38 6.00 18.44
CA GLY A 21 0.45 5.13 19.18
C GLY A 21 -0.75 5.84 19.81
N PHE A 22 -0.92 7.16 19.62
CA PHE A 22 -2.08 7.89 20.11
C PHE A 22 -3.34 7.55 19.33
N SER A 23 -4.51 7.63 19.98
CA SER A 23 -5.83 7.55 19.37
C SER A 23 -6.65 8.80 19.71
N VAL A 24 -7.69 9.04 18.93
CA VAL A 24 -8.71 10.07 19.19
C VAL A 24 -10.07 9.40 19.38
N PRO A 25 -11.09 10.08 19.96
CA PRO A 25 -12.42 9.53 20.15
C PRO A 25 -13.01 8.95 18.86
N GLU A 26 -13.73 7.84 18.99
CA GLU A 26 -14.43 7.18 17.90
C GLU A 26 -15.81 7.83 17.70
N ASP A 27 -15.86 8.89 16.89
CA ASP A 27 -17.10 9.54 16.44
C ASP A 27 -17.20 9.41 14.92
N TYR A 28 -17.95 8.41 14.45
CA TYR A 28 -18.00 8.04 13.05
C TYR A 28 -19.40 8.25 12.47
N PHE A 29 -19.46 8.72 11.23
CA PHE A 29 -20.70 8.83 10.47
C PHE A 29 -21.37 7.46 10.28
N TYR A 30 -20.57 6.42 10.03
CA TYR A 30 -21.04 5.05 9.91
C TYR A 30 -19.95 4.06 10.32
N LYS A 31 -20.34 3.02 11.07
CA LYS A 31 -19.47 1.89 11.44
C LYS A 31 -20.23 0.60 11.18
N ALA A 32 -19.73 -0.24 10.27
CA ALA A 32 -20.30 -1.55 10.02
C ALA A 32 -20.13 -2.47 11.25
N GLU A 33 -21.06 -3.40 11.43
CA GLU A 33 -20.90 -4.47 12.42
C GLU A 33 -19.62 -5.28 12.14
N PRO A 34 -19.00 -5.90 13.15
CA PRO A 34 -17.85 -6.74 12.95
C PRO A 34 -18.20 -8.03 12.22
N GLY A 35 -17.20 -8.63 11.60
CA GLY A 35 -17.33 -9.89 10.87
C GLY A 35 -17.45 -9.69 9.36
N LEU A 36 -17.06 -10.73 8.62
CA LEU A 36 -17.08 -10.76 7.16
C LEU A 36 -18.24 -11.63 6.69
N SER A 37 -19.17 -11.01 5.94
CA SER A 37 -20.31 -11.70 5.34
C SER A 37 -20.69 -11.11 3.99
N ARG A 38 -21.54 -11.81 3.22
CA ARG A 38 -22.07 -11.29 1.95
C ARG A 38 -22.87 -10.01 2.14
N GLU A 39 -23.58 -9.88 3.26
CA GLU A 39 -24.36 -8.70 3.63
C GLU A 39 -23.45 -7.50 3.85
N ILE A 40 -22.34 -7.67 4.60
CA ILE A 40 -21.34 -6.61 4.82
C ILE A 40 -20.69 -6.19 3.49
N VAL A 41 -20.28 -7.14 2.65
CA VAL A 41 -19.68 -6.85 1.34
C VAL A 41 -20.68 -6.12 0.42
N ALA A 42 -21.94 -6.54 0.40
CA ALA A 42 -22.99 -5.87 -0.37
C ALA A 42 -23.28 -4.46 0.15
N ALA A 43 -23.30 -4.27 1.47
CA ALA A 43 -23.51 -2.97 2.12
C ALA A 43 -22.38 -1.98 1.80
N ILE A 44 -21.12 -2.41 1.75
CA ILE A 44 -20.00 -1.57 1.31
C ILE A 44 -20.26 -1.00 -0.08
N SER A 45 -20.62 -1.86 -1.03
CA SER A 45 -20.92 -1.45 -2.41
C SER A 45 -22.13 -0.50 -2.50
N GLU A 46 -23.15 -0.72 -1.68
CA GLU A 46 -24.33 0.13 -1.61
C GLU A 46 -24.01 1.51 -1.03
N HIS A 47 -23.28 1.58 0.09
CA HIS A 47 -22.83 2.85 0.70
C HIS A 47 -21.94 3.68 -0.24
N LYS A 48 -21.18 3.02 -1.10
CA LYS A 48 -20.31 3.66 -2.10
C LYS A 48 -21.02 3.98 -3.41
N ASN A 49 -22.28 3.52 -3.57
CA ASN A 49 -23.06 3.67 -4.79
C ASN A 49 -22.29 3.18 -6.04
N GLU A 50 -21.70 2.00 -5.93
CA GLU A 50 -20.86 1.40 -6.97
C GLU A 50 -21.67 0.85 -8.16
N PRO A 51 -21.08 0.79 -9.37
CA PRO A 51 -21.70 0.12 -10.50
C PRO A 51 -21.84 -1.39 -10.25
N GLN A 52 -22.86 -2.01 -10.87
CA GLN A 52 -23.19 -3.43 -10.65
C GLN A 52 -22.01 -4.38 -10.87
N TRP A 53 -21.15 -4.10 -11.86
CA TRP A 53 -19.98 -4.96 -12.13
C TRP A 53 -18.97 -4.97 -10.96
N MET A 54 -18.82 -3.85 -10.22
CA MET A 54 -17.95 -3.78 -9.05
C MET A 54 -18.58 -4.55 -7.88
N ARG A 55 -19.89 -4.44 -7.66
CA ARG A 55 -20.59 -5.26 -6.67
C ARG A 55 -20.42 -6.76 -6.95
N ASP A 56 -20.60 -7.17 -8.20
CA ASP A 56 -20.40 -8.57 -8.61
C ASP A 56 -18.95 -9.02 -8.45
N TYR A 57 -17.99 -8.13 -8.72
CA TYR A 57 -16.57 -8.37 -8.49
C TYR A 57 -16.28 -8.61 -7.00
N ARG A 58 -16.81 -7.79 -6.11
CA ARG A 58 -16.67 -7.94 -4.66
C ARG A 58 -17.21 -9.27 -4.14
N LEU A 59 -18.43 -9.60 -4.54
CA LEU A 59 -19.11 -10.83 -4.08
C LEU A 59 -18.38 -12.10 -4.56
N ARG A 60 -17.89 -12.11 -5.80
CA ARG A 60 -17.03 -13.21 -6.29
C ARG A 60 -15.70 -13.28 -5.55
N SER A 61 -15.15 -12.14 -5.16
CA SER A 61 -13.90 -12.10 -4.40
C SER A 61 -14.07 -12.68 -3.00
N LEU A 62 -15.22 -12.47 -2.38
CA LEU A 62 -15.56 -13.12 -1.12
C LEU A 62 -15.61 -14.66 -1.28
N ASP A 63 -16.25 -15.16 -2.34
CA ASP A 63 -16.27 -16.60 -2.62
C ASP A 63 -14.83 -17.18 -2.78
N TYR A 64 -13.92 -16.43 -3.43
CA TYR A 64 -12.51 -16.82 -3.52
C TYR A 64 -11.79 -16.79 -2.18
N PHE A 65 -12.05 -15.79 -1.35
CA PHE A 65 -11.47 -15.69 -0.01
C PHE A 65 -11.90 -16.88 0.86
N GLU A 66 -13.20 -17.21 0.87
CA GLU A 66 -13.74 -18.33 1.66
C GLU A 66 -13.19 -19.67 1.20
N ALA A 67 -13.16 -19.91 -0.11
CA ALA A 67 -12.69 -21.17 -0.69
C ALA A 67 -11.18 -21.41 -0.53
N ARG A 68 -10.38 -20.34 -0.39
CA ARG A 68 -8.93 -20.45 -0.34
C ARG A 68 -8.45 -20.71 1.09
N PRO A 69 -7.67 -21.77 1.36
CA PRO A 69 -7.11 -22.02 2.69
C PRO A 69 -6.12 -20.91 3.09
N MET A 70 -5.93 -20.76 4.41
CA MET A 70 -4.88 -19.89 4.94
C MET A 70 -3.50 -20.36 4.48
N PRO A 71 -2.58 -19.43 4.15
CA PRO A 71 -1.20 -19.78 3.86
C PRO A 71 -0.55 -20.52 5.04
N GLN A 72 0.17 -21.58 4.73
CA GLN A 72 0.93 -22.37 5.72
C GLN A 72 2.43 -21.99 5.75
N TRP A 73 2.77 -20.92 5.06
CA TRP A 73 4.13 -20.38 4.95
C TRP A 73 4.13 -18.90 5.38
N GLY A 74 5.31 -18.37 5.70
CA GLY A 74 5.47 -16.99 6.19
C GLY A 74 5.35 -16.90 7.70
N GLY A 75 4.68 -15.85 8.18
CA GLY A 75 4.45 -15.65 9.61
C GLY A 75 3.25 -16.43 10.14
N ASN A 76 3.07 -16.34 11.46
CA ASN A 76 1.90 -16.95 12.11
C ASN A 76 0.63 -16.12 11.85
N LEU A 77 -0.32 -16.70 11.14
CA LEU A 77 -1.60 -16.10 10.76
C LEU A 77 -2.79 -16.70 11.53
N ASN A 78 -2.54 -17.68 12.41
CA ASN A 78 -3.61 -18.44 13.07
C ASN A 78 -4.37 -17.64 14.15
N GLU A 79 -3.81 -16.51 14.58
CA GLU A 79 -4.39 -15.65 15.60
C GLU A 79 -5.29 -14.54 14.99
N ILE A 80 -5.40 -14.45 13.67
CA ILE A 80 -6.29 -13.48 13.02
C ILE A 80 -7.72 -13.93 13.21
N ASP A 81 -8.48 -13.12 13.95
CA ASP A 81 -9.91 -13.33 14.16
C ASP A 81 -10.71 -12.45 13.18
N PHE A 82 -11.08 -13.04 12.03
CA PHE A 82 -11.83 -12.35 10.98
C PHE A 82 -13.25 -11.95 11.41
N ASP A 83 -13.82 -12.61 12.43
CA ASP A 83 -15.17 -12.33 12.90
C ASP A 83 -15.22 -11.11 13.83
N SER A 84 -14.10 -10.71 14.40
CA SER A 84 -14.00 -9.54 15.28
C SER A 84 -13.63 -8.25 14.59
N ILE A 85 -13.26 -8.28 13.30
CA ILE A 85 -12.77 -7.12 12.54
C ILE A 85 -13.95 -6.32 11.99
N HIS A 86 -13.86 -4.99 12.10
CA HIS A 86 -14.71 -4.05 11.36
C HIS A 86 -14.12 -3.84 9.96
N TYR A 87 -14.89 -4.21 8.92
CA TYR A 87 -14.41 -4.16 7.53
C TYR A 87 -14.69 -2.83 6.83
N TYR A 88 -15.55 -1.99 7.41
CA TYR A 88 -15.84 -0.68 6.86
C TYR A 88 -16.26 0.31 7.94
N ILE A 89 -15.54 1.43 8.00
CA ILE A 89 -15.86 2.58 8.84
C ILE A 89 -15.77 3.83 7.98
N ARG A 90 -16.86 4.61 7.94
CA ARG A 90 -16.90 5.90 7.28
C ARG A 90 -16.80 7.00 8.32
N PRO A 91 -15.66 7.71 8.41
CA PRO A 91 -15.44 8.68 9.48
C PRO A 91 -16.25 9.96 9.29
N THR A 92 -16.46 10.41 8.05
CA THR A 92 -17.16 11.65 7.73
C THR A 92 -18.22 11.45 6.65
N GLU A 93 -19.22 12.33 6.61
CA GLU A 93 -20.26 12.27 5.55
C GLU A 93 -19.68 12.62 4.17
N LYS A 94 -18.74 13.55 4.13
CA LYS A 94 -18.13 14.06 2.90
C LYS A 94 -16.64 14.28 3.07
N GLN A 95 -15.92 14.22 1.98
CA GLN A 95 -14.52 14.60 1.89
C GLN A 95 -14.37 16.11 2.10
N ALA A 96 -13.38 16.53 2.90
CA ALA A 96 -13.09 17.93 3.15
C ALA A 96 -12.36 18.57 1.96
N LYS A 97 -12.60 19.85 1.73
CA LYS A 97 -11.92 20.64 0.69
C LYS A 97 -10.64 21.33 1.21
N SER A 98 -10.57 21.54 2.51
CA SER A 98 -9.39 22.07 3.20
C SER A 98 -9.16 21.33 4.52
N TRP A 99 -7.97 21.47 5.09
CA TRP A 99 -7.65 20.87 6.40
C TRP A 99 -8.53 21.45 7.52
N GLU A 100 -8.96 22.69 7.37
CA GLU A 100 -9.81 23.42 8.32
C GLU A 100 -11.27 22.93 8.34
N ASP A 101 -11.71 22.27 7.25
CA ASP A 101 -13.07 21.72 7.13
C ASP A 101 -13.20 20.33 7.79
N LEU A 102 -12.09 19.73 8.23
CA LEU A 102 -12.09 18.43 8.91
C LEU A 102 -12.67 18.54 10.34
N PRO A 103 -13.31 17.49 10.85
CA PRO A 103 -13.61 17.38 12.27
C PRO A 103 -12.34 17.61 13.12
N PRO A 104 -12.45 18.33 14.27
CA PRO A 104 -11.30 18.75 15.06
C PRO A 104 -10.34 17.62 15.44
N ASP A 105 -10.85 16.45 15.84
CA ASP A 105 -10.04 15.31 16.26
C ASP A 105 -9.29 14.68 15.07
N ILE A 106 -9.92 14.62 13.90
CA ILE A 106 -9.27 14.13 12.66
C ILE A 106 -8.22 15.15 12.22
N LYS A 107 -8.51 16.45 12.28
CA LYS A 107 -7.54 17.51 11.98
C LYS A 107 -6.33 17.46 12.91
N ASP A 108 -6.54 17.36 14.22
CA ASP A 108 -5.45 17.22 15.20
C ASP A 108 -4.54 16.02 14.88
N THR A 109 -5.14 14.91 14.45
CA THR A 109 -4.37 13.74 14.00
C THR A 109 -3.39 14.10 12.88
N TRP A 110 -3.85 14.78 11.85
CA TRP A 110 -3.01 15.15 10.70
C TRP A 110 -1.98 16.22 11.03
N ASP A 111 -2.31 17.18 11.87
CA ASP A 111 -1.37 18.20 12.37
C ASP A 111 -0.25 17.56 13.19
N ARG A 112 -0.56 16.61 14.07
CA ARG A 112 0.43 15.85 14.86
C ARG A 112 1.34 14.97 14.00
N LEU A 113 0.85 14.50 12.85
CA LEU A 113 1.62 13.74 11.87
C LEU A 113 2.43 14.63 10.92
N GLY A 114 2.21 15.96 10.94
CA GLY A 114 2.93 16.93 10.10
C GLY A 114 2.56 16.92 8.63
N ILE A 115 1.45 16.30 8.24
CA ILE A 115 1.04 16.14 6.83
C ILE A 115 0.69 17.46 6.15
N PRO A 116 -0.09 18.41 6.78
CA PRO A 116 -0.41 19.69 6.15
C PRO A 116 0.83 20.56 5.85
N GLU A 117 1.88 20.47 6.70
CA GLU A 117 3.14 21.18 6.45
C GLU A 117 3.92 20.56 5.29
N ALA A 118 3.96 19.22 5.22
CA ALA A 118 4.63 18.50 4.15
C ALA A 118 3.98 18.78 2.79
N GLU A 119 2.63 18.84 2.72
CA GLU A 119 1.89 19.19 1.50
C GLU A 119 2.35 20.55 0.95
N ARG A 120 2.35 21.58 1.78
CA ARG A 120 2.69 22.93 1.35
C ARG A 120 4.11 23.08 0.84
N LYS A 121 5.07 22.31 1.36
CA LYS A 121 6.50 22.49 1.10
C LYS A 121 7.07 21.54 0.05
N PHE A 122 6.59 20.29 0.00
CA PHE A 122 7.33 19.21 -0.63
C PHE A 122 6.53 18.33 -1.59
N LEU A 123 5.19 18.50 -1.67
CA LEU A 123 4.33 17.57 -2.40
C LEU A 123 3.67 18.24 -3.61
N ALA A 124 3.48 17.44 -4.66
CA ALA A 124 2.67 17.81 -5.82
C ALA A 124 1.17 17.57 -5.57
N GLY A 125 0.86 16.65 -4.68
CA GLY A 125 -0.50 16.33 -4.24
C GLY A 125 -0.48 15.47 -2.98
N VAL A 126 -1.58 15.46 -2.26
CA VAL A 126 -1.76 14.68 -1.04
C VAL A 126 -3.14 14.02 -0.98
N GLY A 127 -3.18 12.79 -0.48
CA GLY A 127 -4.39 12.08 -0.06
C GLY A 127 -4.26 11.67 1.41
N ALA A 128 -5.26 11.96 2.22
CA ALA A 128 -5.28 11.59 3.63
C ALA A 128 -6.47 10.68 3.90
N GLN A 129 -6.18 9.40 4.18
CA GLN A 129 -7.18 8.39 4.51
C GLN A 129 -7.23 8.15 6.01
N TYR A 130 -8.43 8.22 6.56
CA TYR A 130 -8.72 7.93 7.95
C TYR A 130 -9.74 6.81 8.00
N GLU A 131 -9.42 5.71 8.65
CA GLU A 131 -10.18 4.46 8.59
C GLU A 131 -10.34 3.92 7.16
N SER A 132 -11.58 3.77 6.68
CA SER A 132 -11.88 3.23 5.36
C SER A 132 -11.97 4.29 4.25
N GLU A 133 -11.95 5.58 4.57
CA GLU A 133 -12.25 6.63 3.58
C GLU A 133 -11.14 7.68 3.51
N VAL A 134 -10.89 8.21 2.30
CA VAL A 134 -10.08 9.41 2.13
C VAL A 134 -10.88 10.62 2.58
N VAL A 135 -10.42 11.30 3.61
CA VAL A 135 -11.09 12.45 4.24
C VAL A 135 -10.66 13.78 3.67
N TYR A 136 -9.48 13.85 3.09
CA TYR A 136 -8.93 15.03 2.42
C TYR A 136 -8.08 14.62 1.22
N HIS A 137 -8.20 15.37 0.13
CA HIS A 137 -7.43 15.13 -1.10
C HIS A 137 -7.17 16.43 -1.84
N LYS A 138 -5.98 16.59 -2.42
CA LYS A 138 -5.62 17.73 -3.26
C LYS A 138 -4.51 17.37 -4.25
N LEU A 139 -4.59 17.93 -5.44
CA LEU A 139 -3.54 17.93 -6.47
C LEU A 139 -3.23 19.37 -6.86
N LYS A 140 -2.02 19.67 -7.31
CA LYS A 140 -1.66 20.99 -7.86
C LYS A 140 -2.37 21.23 -9.19
N GLU A 141 -2.90 22.44 -9.37
CA GLU A 141 -3.70 22.83 -10.54
C GLU A 141 -2.95 22.71 -11.88
N ASP A 142 -1.62 22.95 -11.86
CA ASP A 142 -0.78 22.82 -13.05
C ASP A 142 -0.65 21.36 -13.52
N LEU A 143 -0.73 20.40 -12.62
CA LEU A 143 -0.74 18.97 -12.97
C LEU A 143 -2.13 18.52 -13.44
N GLU A 144 -3.20 19.01 -12.80
CA GLU A 144 -4.58 18.78 -13.27
C GLU A 144 -4.75 19.32 -14.71
N ALA A 145 -4.22 20.52 -14.99
CA ALA A 145 -4.26 21.11 -16.33
C ALA A 145 -3.48 20.29 -17.39
N GLN A 146 -2.50 19.50 -16.96
CA GLN A 146 -1.77 18.55 -17.83
C GLN A 146 -2.49 17.19 -17.97
N GLY A 147 -3.65 17.02 -17.33
CA GLY A 147 -4.43 15.78 -17.36
C GLY A 147 -3.95 14.70 -16.38
N VAL A 148 -3.10 15.03 -15.41
CA VAL A 148 -2.76 14.11 -14.31
C VAL A 148 -3.98 13.91 -13.45
N LEU A 149 -4.29 12.65 -13.17
CA LEU A 149 -5.30 12.27 -12.19
C LEU A 149 -4.58 11.77 -10.93
N PHE A 150 -4.95 12.32 -9.80
CA PHE A 150 -4.64 11.76 -8.50
C PHE A 150 -5.91 11.88 -7.65
N LEU A 151 -6.59 10.79 -7.46
CA LEU A 151 -7.87 10.68 -6.76
C LEU A 151 -7.80 9.55 -5.73
N ASP A 152 -8.73 9.51 -4.79
CA ASP A 152 -8.99 8.26 -4.11
C ASP A 152 -9.61 7.24 -5.10
N MET A 153 -9.45 5.94 -4.81
CA MET A 153 -9.88 4.91 -5.73
C MET A 153 -11.42 4.89 -5.93
N ASP A 154 -12.19 5.30 -4.92
CA ASP A 154 -13.65 5.38 -5.00
C ASP A 154 -14.09 6.50 -5.95
N SER A 155 -13.45 7.66 -5.88
CA SER A 155 -13.65 8.77 -6.82
C SER A 155 -13.18 8.40 -8.22
N GLY A 156 -12.02 7.73 -8.33
CA GLY A 156 -11.54 7.20 -9.60
C GLY A 156 -12.55 6.28 -10.29
N LEU A 157 -13.17 5.38 -9.53
CA LEU A 157 -14.21 4.48 -10.04
C LEU A 157 -15.46 5.24 -10.53
N ARG A 158 -15.89 6.28 -9.78
CA ARG A 158 -17.09 7.06 -10.16
C ARG A 158 -16.88 7.97 -11.36
N GLU A 159 -15.72 8.61 -11.43
CA GLU A 159 -15.45 9.69 -12.38
C GLU A 159 -14.75 9.19 -13.66
N HIS A 160 -14.03 8.07 -13.54
CA HIS A 160 -13.24 7.48 -14.62
C HIS A 160 -13.47 5.98 -14.76
N GLU A 161 -14.74 5.55 -14.70
CA GLU A 161 -15.14 4.14 -14.66
C GLU A 161 -14.52 3.31 -15.79
N ASP A 162 -14.49 3.82 -17.01
CA ASP A 162 -13.95 3.09 -18.17
C ASP A 162 -12.44 2.81 -18.01
N LEU A 163 -11.67 3.80 -17.53
CA LEU A 163 -10.25 3.67 -17.31
C LEU A 163 -9.97 2.70 -16.14
N VAL A 164 -10.73 2.81 -15.04
CA VAL A 164 -10.63 1.87 -13.93
C VAL A 164 -10.98 0.46 -14.40
N LYS A 165 -12.07 0.26 -15.09
CA LYS A 165 -12.51 -1.04 -15.59
C LYS A 165 -11.51 -1.70 -16.54
N GLN A 166 -10.75 -0.91 -17.29
CA GLN A 166 -9.72 -1.40 -18.19
C GLN A 166 -8.52 -2.02 -17.44
N TYR A 167 -8.15 -1.49 -16.26
CA TYR A 167 -6.91 -1.85 -15.59
C TYR A 167 -7.09 -2.52 -14.22
N PHE A 168 -8.20 -2.28 -13.53
CA PHE A 168 -8.44 -2.81 -12.20
C PHE A 168 -8.48 -4.34 -12.18
N GLY A 169 -7.66 -4.96 -11.33
CA GLY A 169 -7.60 -6.42 -11.21
C GLY A 169 -6.87 -7.13 -12.36
N THR A 170 -6.22 -6.39 -13.27
CA THR A 170 -5.49 -6.99 -14.41
C THR A 170 -4.07 -7.41 -14.05
N VAL A 171 -3.44 -6.75 -13.11
CA VAL A 171 -2.09 -7.06 -12.61
C VAL A 171 -2.17 -8.00 -11.41
N ILE A 172 -3.11 -7.74 -10.49
CA ILE A 172 -3.41 -8.61 -9.35
C ILE A 172 -4.87 -9.02 -9.42
N PRO A 173 -5.18 -10.17 -10.03
CA PRO A 173 -6.57 -10.62 -10.13
C PRO A 173 -7.14 -10.98 -8.75
N GLN A 174 -8.47 -10.92 -8.63
CA GLN A 174 -9.21 -11.15 -7.38
C GLN A 174 -8.96 -12.54 -6.75
N ASN A 175 -8.45 -13.50 -7.51
CA ASN A 175 -8.12 -14.84 -7.04
C ASN A 175 -6.61 -15.11 -6.93
N ASP A 176 -5.77 -14.08 -6.90
CA ASP A 176 -4.31 -14.21 -6.84
C ASP A 176 -3.84 -14.95 -5.57
N ASN A 177 -4.25 -14.44 -4.43
CA ASN A 177 -4.00 -15.04 -3.12
C ASN A 177 -5.14 -14.71 -2.15
N LYS A 178 -5.14 -15.33 -0.95
CA LYS A 178 -6.22 -15.16 0.02
C LYS A 178 -6.45 -13.70 0.42
N PHE A 179 -5.38 -12.93 0.66
CA PHE A 179 -5.49 -11.54 1.10
C PHE A 179 -5.79 -10.57 -0.05
N ALA A 180 -5.38 -10.87 -1.28
CA ALA A 180 -5.84 -10.15 -2.45
C ALA A 180 -7.34 -10.39 -2.71
N ALA A 181 -7.84 -11.59 -2.46
CA ALA A 181 -9.27 -11.88 -2.53
C ALA A 181 -10.04 -11.12 -1.43
N LEU A 182 -9.54 -11.09 -0.20
CA LEU A 182 -10.12 -10.31 0.89
C LEU A 182 -10.18 -8.82 0.54
N ASN A 183 -9.05 -8.23 0.14
CA ASN A 183 -9.03 -6.84 -0.30
C ASN A 183 -10.04 -6.59 -1.42
N SER A 184 -10.06 -7.46 -2.43
CA SER A 184 -10.99 -7.33 -3.58
C SER A 184 -12.47 -7.38 -3.18
N ALA A 185 -12.80 -8.06 -2.07
CA ALA A 185 -14.16 -8.10 -1.52
C ALA A 185 -14.53 -6.83 -0.76
N VAL A 186 -13.59 -6.27 0.03
CA VAL A 186 -13.91 -5.21 1.02
C VAL A 186 -13.12 -3.92 0.83
N TRP A 187 -12.38 -3.74 -0.26
CA TRP A 187 -11.54 -2.56 -0.45
C TRP A 187 -12.29 -1.24 -0.31
N SER A 188 -11.61 -0.24 0.20
CA SER A 188 -12.12 1.10 0.40
C SER A 188 -10.96 2.10 0.43
N GLY A 189 -11.13 3.25 -0.24
CA GLY A 189 -10.07 4.24 -0.36
C GLY A 189 -8.87 3.73 -1.16
N GLY A 190 -7.69 4.20 -0.80
CA GLY A 190 -6.47 4.01 -1.60
C GLY A 190 -6.30 5.12 -2.63
N SER A 191 -5.45 4.89 -3.63
CA SER A 191 -5.11 5.92 -4.61
C SER A 191 -5.36 5.46 -6.05
N PHE A 192 -5.97 6.33 -6.85
CA PHE A 192 -6.05 6.20 -8.29
C PHE A 192 -5.21 7.27 -8.96
N ILE A 193 -4.17 6.85 -9.69
CA ILE A 193 -3.23 7.77 -10.36
C ILE A 193 -3.15 7.42 -11.85
N TYR A 194 -3.35 8.42 -12.68
CA TYR A 194 -3.05 8.36 -14.11
C TYR A 194 -2.14 9.51 -14.49
N VAL A 195 -0.99 9.20 -15.12
CA VAL A 195 -0.06 10.20 -15.64
C VAL A 195 -0.04 10.09 -17.16
N PRO A 196 -0.51 11.13 -17.89
CA PRO A 196 -0.59 11.12 -19.35
C PRO A 196 0.77 10.97 -20.03
N PRO A 197 0.81 10.59 -21.33
CA PRO A 197 2.04 10.42 -22.07
C PRO A 197 2.96 11.65 -21.99
N GLY A 198 4.24 11.42 -21.71
CA GLY A 198 5.30 12.42 -21.66
C GLY A 198 5.24 13.38 -20.47
N VAL A 199 4.26 13.26 -19.58
CA VAL A 199 4.13 14.14 -18.39
C VAL A 199 5.07 13.66 -17.28
N HIS A 200 5.87 14.56 -16.74
CA HIS A 200 6.78 14.29 -15.62
C HIS A 200 6.30 15.00 -14.36
N VAL A 201 5.86 14.23 -13.36
CA VAL A 201 5.49 14.74 -12.04
C VAL A 201 6.73 14.77 -11.16
N GLU A 202 7.42 15.93 -11.13
CA GLU A 202 8.74 16.07 -10.50
C GLU A 202 8.68 15.97 -8.97
N MET A 203 7.70 16.64 -8.34
CA MET A 203 7.48 16.53 -6.90
C MET A 203 6.61 15.31 -6.58
N PRO A 204 6.87 14.60 -5.48
CA PRO A 204 6.12 13.40 -5.18
C PRO A 204 4.63 13.68 -4.90
N LEU A 205 3.79 12.74 -5.30
CA LEU A 205 2.42 12.57 -4.79
C LEU A 205 2.49 11.73 -3.52
N GLN A 206 1.75 12.07 -2.48
CA GLN A 206 1.73 11.30 -1.24
C GLN A 206 0.33 10.93 -0.81
N ALA A 207 0.12 9.66 -0.42
CA ALA A 207 -1.01 9.26 0.40
C ALA A 207 -0.56 8.87 1.80
N TYR A 208 -1.37 9.18 2.78
CA TYR A 208 -1.16 8.81 4.16
C TYR A 208 -2.37 8.08 4.71
N PHE A 209 -2.13 6.91 5.33
CA PHE A 209 -3.16 6.02 5.84
C PHE A 209 -3.07 5.93 7.36
N ARG A 210 -4.20 6.20 8.03
CA ARG A 210 -4.32 6.11 9.48
C ARG A 210 -5.47 5.22 9.88
N ILE A 211 -5.17 4.14 10.60
CA ILE A 211 -6.15 3.42 11.41
C ILE A 211 -6.28 4.15 12.73
N ASN A 212 -7.49 4.30 13.27
CA ASN A 212 -7.71 4.85 14.60
C ASN A 212 -8.59 3.96 15.48
N ALA A 213 -9.56 3.22 14.92
CA ALA A 213 -10.43 2.33 15.67
C ALA A 213 -9.74 1.03 16.10
N GLU A 214 -10.13 0.51 17.28
CA GLU A 214 -9.71 -0.82 17.73
C GLU A 214 -10.36 -1.92 16.87
N ALA A 215 -9.65 -3.01 16.61
CA ALA A 215 -10.09 -4.12 15.77
C ALA A 215 -10.54 -3.70 14.36
N MET A 216 -9.97 -2.63 13.85
CA MET A 216 -10.24 -2.14 12.51
C MET A 216 -9.44 -2.90 11.45
N GLY A 217 -10.12 -3.21 10.33
CA GLY A 217 -9.46 -3.62 9.09
C GLY A 217 -9.34 -2.45 8.12
N GLN A 218 -8.16 -2.22 7.56
CA GLN A 218 -7.93 -1.24 6.50
C GLN A 218 -7.49 -1.96 5.22
N PHE A 219 -8.23 -1.72 4.14
CA PHE A 219 -8.16 -2.50 2.89
C PHE A 219 -8.06 -1.58 1.68
N GLU A 220 -7.08 -0.70 1.65
CA GLU A 220 -6.92 0.22 0.54
C GLU A 220 -6.56 -0.49 -0.77
N ARG A 221 -7.06 0.08 -1.87
CA ARG A 221 -6.76 -0.35 -3.25
C ARG A 221 -6.09 0.77 -4.00
N THR A 222 -4.86 0.55 -4.45
CA THR A 222 -4.11 1.53 -5.24
C THR A 222 -3.90 1.03 -6.66
N LEU A 223 -4.25 1.89 -7.62
CA LEU A 223 -4.04 1.65 -9.05
C LEU A 223 -3.29 2.83 -9.65
N ILE A 224 -2.09 2.58 -10.19
CA ILE A 224 -1.24 3.60 -10.80
C ILE A 224 -0.98 3.23 -12.26
N ILE A 225 -1.29 4.15 -13.17
CA ILE A 225 -1.03 4.01 -14.60
C ILE A 225 -0.10 5.13 -15.01
N VAL A 226 1.13 4.77 -15.41
CA VAL A 226 2.13 5.71 -15.94
C VAL A 226 2.22 5.49 -17.43
N ASP A 227 1.73 6.46 -18.20
CA ASP A 227 1.63 6.33 -19.64
C ASP A 227 3.00 6.51 -20.35
N GLU A 228 3.05 6.40 -21.65
CA GLU A 228 4.29 6.36 -22.45
C GLU A 228 5.20 7.56 -22.15
N GLY A 229 6.45 7.27 -21.78
CA GLY A 229 7.47 8.28 -21.46
C GLY A 229 7.17 9.16 -20.25
N ALA A 230 6.12 8.87 -19.47
CA ALA A 230 5.74 9.63 -18.30
C ALA A 230 6.55 9.23 -17.04
N PHE A 231 6.54 10.10 -16.04
CA PHE A 231 7.20 9.85 -14.75
C PHE A 231 6.34 10.27 -13.57
N VAL A 232 6.33 9.43 -12.53
CA VAL A 232 5.78 9.78 -11.22
C VAL A 232 6.57 9.14 -10.08
N HIS A 233 6.70 9.88 -8.98
CA HIS A 233 7.11 9.36 -7.67
C HIS A 233 5.91 9.43 -6.72
N TYR A 234 5.45 8.27 -6.27
CA TYR A 234 4.38 8.17 -5.28
C TYR A 234 4.95 7.69 -3.94
N VAL A 235 4.52 8.35 -2.87
CA VAL A 235 4.95 8.06 -1.49
C VAL A 235 3.75 7.67 -0.65
N GLU A 236 3.87 6.59 0.09
CA GLU A 236 2.84 6.09 1.00
C GLU A 236 3.37 6.04 2.43
N GLY A 237 2.62 6.58 3.37
CA GLY A 237 2.89 6.51 4.79
C GLY A 237 1.73 5.87 5.55
N CYS A 238 2.02 4.97 6.49
CA CYS A 238 0.99 4.26 7.24
C CYS A 238 1.31 4.22 8.73
N THR A 239 0.30 4.48 9.58
CA THR A 239 0.40 4.36 11.05
C THR A 239 -0.91 3.89 11.68
N ALA A 240 -0.81 3.36 12.91
CA ALA A 240 -1.97 2.99 13.74
C ALA A 240 -1.71 3.26 15.23
N PRO A 241 -2.73 3.43 16.07
CA PRO A 241 -2.60 3.43 17.53
C PRO A 241 -2.20 2.07 18.07
N ILE A 242 -1.79 2.04 19.34
CA ILE A 242 -1.55 0.78 20.07
C ILE A 242 -2.84 0.40 20.81
N TYR A 243 -3.38 -0.76 20.47
CA TYR A 243 -4.53 -1.36 21.13
C TYR A 243 -4.22 -2.77 21.67
N SER A 244 -5.09 -3.28 22.54
CA SER A 244 -4.99 -4.65 23.07
C SER A 244 -5.43 -5.70 22.05
N ARG A 245 -6.32 -5.33 21.13
CA ARG A 245 -6.83 -6.19 20.05
C ARG A 245 -6.06 -5.95 18.77
N ASP A 246 -5.93 -7.01 18.00
CA ASP A 246 -5.23 -6.94 16.71
C ASP A 246 -6.05 -6.19 15.66
N SER A 247 -5.35 -5.48 14.77
CA SER A 247 -5.89 -4.84 13.58
C SER A 247 -5.30 -5.51 12.33
N LEU A 248 -6.05 -5.46 11.23
CA LEU A 248 -5.64 -6.06 9.95
C LEU A 248 -5.51 -5.00 8.88
N HIS A 249 -4.29 -4.85 8.35
CA HIS A 249 -4.04 -4.08 7.14
C HIS A 249 -3.79 -5.05 5.98
N SER A 250 -4.61 -4.98 4.94
CA SER A 250 -4.47 -5.83 3.76
C SER A 250 -4.74 -5.03 2.49
N ALA A 251 -3.68 -4.40 1.97
CA ALA A 251 -3.73 -3.58 0.78
C ALA A 251 -3.40 -4.36 -0.49
N VAL A 252 -3.90 -3.85 -1.62
CA VAL A 252 -3.49 -4.29 -2.97
C VAL A 252 -3.04 -3.09 -3.77
N VAL A 253 -1.84 -3.20 -4.36
CA VAL A 253 -1.24 -2.16 -5.20
C VAL A 253 -0.91 -2.72 -6.58
N GLU A 254 -1.56 -2.16 -7.61
CA GLU A 254 -1.34 -2.48 -9.01
C GLU A 254 -0.72 -1.31 -9.74
N ILE A 255 0.39 -1.54 -10.44
CA ILE A 255 1.08 -0.49 -11.22
C ILE A 255 1.30 -0.96 -12.64
N ILE A 256 0.95 -0.12 -13.60
CA ILE A 256 1.20 -0.32 -15.02
C ILE A 256 2.13 0.81 -15.49
N VAL A 257 3.34 0.44 -15.93
CA VAL A 257 4.31 1.38 -16.50
C VAL A 257 4.44 1.08 -17.98
N LYS A 258 3.86 1.96 -18.81
CA LYS A 258 3.85 1.84 -20.26
C LYS A 258 5.22 2.16 -20.89
N PRO A 259 5.42 1.92 -22.20
CA PRO A 259 6.73 2.05 -22.83
C PRO A 259 7.46 3.36 -22.51
N GLY A 260 8.73 3.28 -22.12
CA GLY A 260 9.57 4.41 -21.74
C GLY A 260 9.15 5.15 -20.46
N GLY A 261 8.06 4.75 -19.82
CA GLY A 261 7.59 5.34 -18.56
C GLY A 261 8.46 4.94 -17.36
N ARG A 262 8.37 5.72 -16.29
CA ARG A 262 9.05 5.42 -15.03
C ARG A 262 8.14 5.68 -13.85
N CYS A 263 8.07 4.71 -12.94
CA CYS A 263 7.37 4.85 -11.67
C CYS A 263 8.32 4.52 -10.51
N ARG A 264 8.40 5.43 -9.53
CA ARG A 264 8.97 5.12 -8.22
C ARG A 264 7.85 5.09 -7.19
N TYR A 265 7.76 4.00 -6.44
CA TYR A 265 6.82 3.85 -5.34
C TYR A 265 7.59 3.67 -4.04
N THR A 266 7.48 4.64 -3.17
CA THR A 266 8.10 4.59 -1.84
C THR A 266 7.03 4.38 -0.78
N THR A 267 7.22 3.41 0.12
CA THR A 267 6.35 3.23 1.27
C THR A 267 7.15 3.20 2.56
N ILE A 268 6.66 3.91 3.56
CA ILE A 268 7.18 3.87 4.93
C ILE A 268 6.01 3.43 5.82
N GLN A 269 6.05 2.15 6.18
CA GLN A 269 5.04 1.55 7.04
C GLN A 269 5.59 1.44 8.46
N ASN A 270 5.00 2.21 9.37
CA ASN A 270 5.37 2.24 10.78
C ASN A 270 4.12 1.95 11.62
N TRP A 271 3.69 0.70 11.59
CA TRP A 271 2.53 0.22 12.30
C TRP A 271 2.84 -0.06 13.78
N SER A 272 1.83 0.02 14.63
CA SER A 272 1.88 -0.49 16.00
C SER A 272 2.03 -2.01 16.04
N THR A 273 2.48 -2.54 17.18
CA THR A 273 2.83 -3.96 17.36
C THR A 273 1.64 -4.93 17.40
N ASN A 274 0.42 -4.41 17.27
CA ASN A 274 -0.83 -5.19 17.18
C ASN A 274 -1.39 -5.26 15.75
N VAL A 275 -0.63 -4.87 14.71
CA VAL A 275 -1.12 -4.86 13.33
C VAL A 275 -0.56 -6.03 12.54
N TYR A 276 -1.45 -6.79 11.90
CA TYR A 276 -1.11 -7.68 10.79
C TYR A 276 -1.07 -6.89 9.50
N ASN A 277 0.08 -6.81 8.86
CA ASN A 277 0.33 -6.03 7.64
C ASN A 277 0.57 -6.98 6.46
N LEU A 278 -0.49 -7.30 5.72
CA LEU A 278 -0.54 -8.35 4.70
C LEU A 278 -0.84 -7.74 3.33
N VAL A 279 0.21 -7.31 2.61
CA VAL A 279 0.10 -6.47 1.42
C VAL A 279 0.52 -7.22 0.17
N THR A 280 -0.27 -7.13 -0.89
CA THR A 280 0.06 -7.63 -2.22
C THR A 280 0.37 -6.47 -3.16
N LYS A 281 1.61 -6.40 -3.66
CA LYS A 281 2.07 -5.35 -4.58
C LYS A 281 2.64 -5.98 -5.85
N ARG A 282 2.18 -5.51 -7.01
CA ARG A 282 2.72 -5.96 -8.30
C ARG A 282 2.70 -4.84 -9.33
N ALA A 283 3.79 -4.73 -10.08
CA ALA A 283 3.91 -3.85 -11.23
C ALA A 283 4.20 -4.63 -12.50
N VAL A 284 3.73 -4.12 -13.63
CA VAL A 284 4.14 -4.53 -14.97
C VAL A 284 4.89 -3.38 -15.64
N ALA A 285 6.06 -3.68 -16.22
CA ALA A 285 6.89 -2.70 -16.93
C ALA A 285 7.03 -3.15 -18.39
N TYR A 286 6.61 -2.28 -19.30
CA TYR A 286 6.67 -2.52 -20.73
C TYR A 286 8.01 -2.07 -21.34
N GLU A 287 8.11 -1.94 -22.66
CA GLU A 287 9.35 -1.66 -23.40
C GLU A 287 10.09 -0.44 -22.84
N ASN A 288 11.36 -0.63 -22.47
CA ASN A 288 12.22 0.41 -21.88
C ASN A 288 11.64 1.14 -20.65
N ALA A 289 10.59 0.59 -20.02
CA ALA A 289 10.02 1.17 -18.82
C ALA A 289 10.84 0.81 -17.57
N THR A 290 10.75 1.68 -16.56
CA THR A 290 11.44 1.48 -15.27
C THR A 290 10.45 1.49 -14.11
N MET A 291 10.51 0.46 -13.26
CA MET A 291 9.75 0.38 -12.01
C MET A 291 10.67 0.26 -10.80
N GLU A 292 10.48 1.13 -9.82
CA GLU A 292 11.28 1.15 -8.59
C GLU A 292 10.36 1.01 -7.36
N TRP A 293 10.54 -0.05 -6.57
CA TRP A 293 9.95 -0.22 -5.25
C TRP A 293 10.96 0.17 -4.17
N VAL A 294 10.57 1.07 -3.27
CA VAL A 294 11.37 1.44 -2.08
C VAL A 294 10.50 1.21 -0.85
N ASP A 295 10.83 0.19 -0.06
CA ASP A 295 10.02 -0.27 1.06
C ASP A 295 10.76 -0.12 2.39
N GLY A 296 10.22 0.71 3.29
CA GLY A 296 10.57 0.76 4.71
C GLY A 296 9.53 0.01 5.55
N ASN A 297 9.92 -1.12 6.15
CA ASN A 297 9.05 -1.97 6.95
C ASN A 297 9.44 -1.87 8.42
N LEU A 298 8.66 -1.11 9.18
CA LEU A 298 8.85 -0.85 10.60
C LEU A 298 7.56 -1.18 11.35
N GLY A 299 7.68 -1.58 12.60
CA GLY A 299 6.51 -1.90 13.41
C GLY A 299 5.85 -3.22 13.01
N SER A 300 4.52 -3.29 13.16
CA SER A 300 3.65 -4.45 12.95
C SER A 300 3.94 -5.63 13.91
N LYS A 301 2.92 -6.42 14.22
CA LYS A 301 3.06 -7.76 14.80
C LYS A 301 3.67 -8.71 13.77
N LEU A 302 3.12 -8.65 12.57
CA LEU A 302 3.58 -9.42 11.42
C LEU A 302 3.43 -8.59 10.14
N THR A 303 4.51 -8.48 9.37
CA THR A 303 4.46 -8.03 7.98
C THR A 303 4.68 -9.20 7.04
N MET A 304 3.82 -9.34 6.03
CA MET A 304 4.06 -10.22 4.86
C MET A 304 3.88 -9.37 3.60
N LYS A 305 5.01 -8.98 2.99
CA LYS A 305 5.01 -8.07 1.83
C LYS A 305 6.15 -8.37 0.87
N TYR A 306 5.82 -8.69 -0.37
CA TYR A 306 6.75 -9.15 -1.40
C TYR A 306 6.46 -8.42 -2.72
N PRO A 307 6.84 -7.12 -2.87
CA PRO A 307 6.61 -6.41 -4.11
C PRO A 307 7.21 -7.13 -5.31
N ALA A 308 6.43 -7.22 -6.37
CA ALA A 308 6.81 -7.92 -7.59
C ALA A 308 6.89 -6.97 -8.79
N ILE A 309 7.83 -7.22 -9.70
CA ILE A 309 7.93 -6.54 -10.99
C ILE A 309 7.95 -7.58 -12.09
N TRP A 310 7.01 -7.46 -13.03
CA TRP A 310 6.98 -8.24 -14.25
C TRP A 310 7.52 -7.39 -15.39
N LEU A 311 8.68 -7.78 -15.92
CA LEU A 311 9.41 -7.09 -17.00
C LEU A 311 8.92 -7.63 -18.34
N MET A 312 7.81 -7.03 -18.81
CA MET A 312 7.00 -7.52 -19.92
C MET A 312 7.48 -7.03 -21.29
N GLY A 313 8.22 -5.92 -21.34
CA GLY A 313 8.74 -5.34 -22.57
C GLY A 313 10.26 -5.41 -22.66
N GLU A 314 10.78 -5.43 -23.90
CA GLU A 314 12.23 -5.42 -24.14
C GLU A 314 12.90 -4.20 -23.50
N GLY A 315 14.05 -4.40 -22.85
CA GLY A 315 14.80 -3.33 -22.19
C GLY A 315 14.19 -2.83 -20.88
N ALA A 316 13.06 -3.41 -20.41
CA ALA A 316 12.47 -3.00 -19.14
C ALA A 316 13.42 -3.23 -17.96
N HIS A 317 13.36 -2.31 -16.98
CA HIS A 317 14.19 -2.33 -15.78
C HIS A 317 13.34 -2.32 -14.51
N GLY A 318 13.77 -3.10 -13.50
CA GLY A 318 13.10 -3.17 -12.22
C GLY A 318 14.06 -3.08 -11.04
N GLU A 319 13.71 -2.28 -10.03
CA GLU A 319 14.45 -2.19 -8.77
C GLU A 319 13.55 -2.45 -7.57
N VAL A 320 14.07 -3.18 -6.59
CA VAL A 320 13.45 -3.35 -5.28
C VAL A 320 14.50 -3.03 -4.22
N LEU A 321 14.27 -1.99 -3.43
CA LEU A 321 15.00 -1.72 -2.20
C LEU A 321 14.06 -1.94 -1.02
N SER A 322 14.33 -2.94 -0.18
CA SER A 322 13.54 -3.25 1.01
C SER A 322 14.41 -3.14 2.25
N ILE A 323 13.95 -2.35 3.21
CA ILE A 323 14.56 -2.22 4.53
C ILE A 323 13.55 -2.71 5.56
N ALA A 324 13.96 -3.60 6.46
CA ALA A 324 13.10 -4.12 7.52
C ALA A 324 13.77 -4.00 8.89
N PHE A 325 13.02 -3.58 9.89
CA PHE A 325 13.43 -3.60 11.29
C PHE A 325 12.41 -4.39 12.11
N ALA A 326 12.88 -5.42 12.80
CA ALA A 326 12.06 -6.26 13.68
C ALA A 326 12.57 -6.13 15.14
N GLY A 327 11.76 -5.55 16.01
CA GLY A 327 11.94 -5.54 17.45
C GLY A 327 11.28 -6.72 18.15
N GLU A 328 11.27 -6.69 19.48
CA GLU A 328 10.64 -7.73 20.30
C GLU A 328 9.18 -7.99 19.89
N GLY A 329 8.82 -9.26 19.74
CA GLY A 329 7.46 -9.70 19.37
C GLY A 329 7.07 -9.43 17.92
N GLN A 330 7.97 -8.91 17.09
CA GLN A 330 7.70 -8.57 15.69
C GLN A 330 8.29 -9.60 14.72
N HIS A 331 7.57 -9.85 13.63
CA HIS A 331 8.08 -10.63 12.52
C HIS A 331 7.93 -9.87 11.20
N GLN A 332 9.05 -9.49 10.60
CA GLN A 332 9.11 -8.89 9.27
C GLN A 332 9.45 -9.97 8.24
N ASP A 333 8.44 -10.52 7.56
CA ASP A 333 8.61 -11.45 6.43
C ASP A 333 8.44 -10.64 5.13
N ALA A 334 9.54 -10.10 4.65
CA ALA A 334 9.59 -9.19 3.50
C ALA A 334 10.50 -9.75 2.40
N GLY A 335 10.40 -9.20 1.21
CA GLY A 335 11.24 -9.67 0.10
C GLY A 335 10.98 -8.89 -1.17
N GLY A 336 11.39 -9.46 -2.30
CA GLY A 336 11.21 -8.86 -3.62
C GLY A 336 11.16 -9.92 -4.71
N LYS A 337 10.39 -9.64 -5.76
CA LYS A 337 10.21 -10.57 -6.88
C LYS A 337 10.46 -9.85 -8.21
N ALA A 338 11.24 -10.49 -9.10
CA ALA A 338 11.42 -10.01 -10.46
C ALA A 338 11.17 -11.17 -11.44
N VAL A 339 10.29 -10.96 -12.42
CA VAL A 339 9.98 -11.91 -13.47
C VAL A 339 10.36 -11.28 -14.80
N HIS A 340 11.41 -11.81 -15.42
CA HIS A 340 11.91 -11.39 -16.73
C HIS A 340 11.15 -12.15 -17.81
N VAL A 341 10.21 -11.49 -18.48
CA VAL A 341 9.37 -12.09 -19.53
C VAL A 341 9.92 -11.78 -20.93
N ALA A 342 10.41 -10.55 -21.13
CA ALA A 342 10.96 -10.08 -22.40
C ALA A 342 12.49 -10.12 -22.44
N PRO A 343 13.11 -10.09 -23.63
CA PRO A 343 14.56 -10.01 -23.79
C PRO A 343 15.18 -8.72 -23.24
N ASN A 344 16.49 -8.76 -22.97
CA ASN A 344 17.32 -7.61 -22.60
C ASN A 344 16.82 -6.84 -21.36
N THR A 345 16.03 -7.48 -20.51
CA THR A 345 15.52 -6.90 -19.27
C THR A 345 16.56 -6.95 -18.14
N SER A 346 16.42 -6.05 -17.16
CA SER A 346 17.34 -6.03 -16.03
C SER A 346 16.63 -5.79 -14.71
N SER A 347 17.15 -6.35 -13.62
CA SER A 347 16.62 -6.11 -12.28
C SER A 347 17.69 -6.06 -11.20
N VAL A 348 17.43 -5.26 -10.15
CA VAL A 348 18.22 -5.21 -8.93
C VAL A 348 17.30 -5.37 -7.73
N ILE A 349 17.55 -6.36 -6.88
CA ILE A 349 16.83 -6.55 -5.62
C ILE A 349 17.83 -6.40 -4.48
N THR A 350 17.61 -5.42 -3.62
CA THR A 350 18.40 -5.19 -2.41
C THR A 350 17.49 -5.26 -1.20
N SER A 351 17.72 -6.24 -0.33
CA SER A 351 17.01 -6.39 0.94
C SER A 351 17.99 -6.26 2.10
N LYS A 352 17.66 -5.37 3.04
CA LYS A 352 18.45 -5.19 4.27
C LYS A 352 17.54 -5.30 5.47
N SER A 353 17.95 -6.05 6.48
CA SER A 353 17.15 -6.23 7.68
C SER A 353 17.98 -6.12 8.95
N ILE A 354 17.32 -5.66 10.02
CA ILE A 354 17.86 -5.63 11.39
C ILE A 354 16.85 -6.35 12.27
N SER A 355 17.36 -7.30 13.09
CA SER A 355 16.58 -7.95 14.15
C SER A 355 17.19 -7.59 15.51
N LYS A 356 16.34 -7.16 16.47
CA LYS A 356 16.77 -6.74 17.81
C LYS A 356 15.85 -7.35 18.86
N ASN A 357 16.40 -7.75 20.01
CA ASN A 357 15.63 -8.21 21.19
C ASN A 357 14.68 -9.38 20.87
N GLY A 358 15.12 -10.36 20.09
CA GLY A 358 14.28 -11.49 19.71
C GLY A 358 13.29 -11.24 18.56
N GLY A 359 13.32 -10.06 17.94
CA GLY A 359 12.62 -9.79 16.70
C GLY A 359 13.05 -10.73 15.58
N ARG A 360 12.15 -11.03 14.65
CA ARG A 360 12.40 -11.94 13.54
C ARG A 360 12.30 -11.24 12.19
N SER A 361 13.34 -11.35 11.38
CA SER A 361 13.31 -10.96 9.97
C SER A 361 13.48 -12.19 9.09
N SER A 362 12.67 -12.31 8.05
CA SER A 362 12.82 -13.33 7.02
C SER A 362 12.71 -12.69 5.63
N TYR A 363 13.51 -13.22 4.70
CA TYR A 363 13.51 -12.79 3.32
C TYR A 363 12.90 -13.87 2.42
N ARG A 364 11.93 -13.46 1.56
CA ARG A 364 11.37 -14.28 0.50
C ARG A 364 11.52 -13.58 -0.83
N GLY A 365 12.36 -14.13 -1.68
CA GLY A 365 12.61 -13.61 -3.02
C GLY A 365 12.18 -14.59 -4.11
N LEU A 366 11.86 -14.05 -5.28
CA LEU A 366 11.72 -14.81 -6.50
C LEU A 366 12.44 -14.05 -7.63
N LEU A 367 13.34 -14.74 -8.30
CA LEU A 367 13.89 -14.32 -9.58
C LEU A 367 13.55 -15.38 -10.61
N GLU A 368 12.76 -15.01 -11.59
CA GLU A 368 12.35 -15.91 -12.68
C GLU A 368 12.76 -15.30 -14.02
N VAL A 369 13.32 -16.13 -14.90
CA VAL A 369 13.64 -15.75 -16.28
C VAL A 369 12.86 -16.68 -17.19
N ALA A 370 11.85 -16.14 -17.86
CA ALA A 370 10.99 -16.89 -18.75
C ALA A 370 11.78 -17.42 -19.96
N LYS A 371 11.29 -18.53 -20.54
CA LYS A 371 11.86 -19.07 -21.77
C LYS A 371 11.77 -18.03 -22.89
N GLY A 372 12.91 -17.68 -23.48
CA GLY A 372 13.00 -16.67 -24.53
C GLY A 372 13.40 -15.27 -24.05
N ALA A 373 13.44 -15.01 -22.74
CA ALA A 373 13.95 -13.76 -22.19
C ALA A 373 15.49 -13.70 -22.20
N THR A 374 16.05 -13.72 -23.41
CA THR A 374 17.51 -13.71 -23.62
C THR A 374 18.12 -12.36 -23.22
N GLY A 375 19.38 -12.35 -22.80
CA GLY A 375 20.06 -11.11 -22.41
C GLY A 375 19.59 -10.54 -21.06
N ALA A 376 18.74 -11.25 -20.32
CA ALA A 376 18.31 -10.82 -18.98
C ALA A 376 19.49 -10.75 -18.00
N LYS A 377 19.49 -9.68 -17.17
CA LYS A 377 20.52 -9.45 -16.14
C LYS A 377 19.85 -9.16 -14.81
N SER A 378 20.31 -9.81 -13.74
CA SER A 378 19.81 -9.56 -12.41
C SER A 378 20.89 -9.59 -11.35
N LYS A 379 20.69 -8.78 -10.28
CA LYS A 379 21.48 -8.81 -9.07
C LYS A 379 20.56 -8.87 -7.86
N VAL A 380 20.83 -9.82 -6.96
CA VAL A 380 20.11 -9.91 -5.68
C VAL A 380 21.12 -9.81 -4.54
N VAL A 381 20.84 -8.93 -3.60
CA VAL A 381 21.64 -8.75 -2.36
C VAL A 381 20.69 -8.84 -1.17
N CYS A 382 21.02 -9.68 -0.21
CA CYS A 382 20.26 -9.81 1.03
C CYS A 382 21.22 -9.78 2.20
N ASP A 383 21.18 -8.70 2.99
CA ASP A 383 22.01 -8.49 4.18
C ASP A 383 21.13 -8.48 5.43
N ALA A 384 21.54 -9.17 6.48
CA ALA A 384 20.87 -9.19 7.77
C ALA A 384 21.85 -8.90 8.90
N LEU A 385 21.44 -8.03 9.82
CA LEU A 385 22.10 -7.76 11.08
C LEU A 385 21.24 -8.29 12.23
N ILE A 386 21.85 -9.10 13.10
CA ILE A 386 21.18 -9.75 14.23
C ILE A 386 21.87 -9.34 15.53
#